data_58cea557959c77e8507fd88489af032a
#
_entry.id   58cea557959c77e8507fd88489af032a
#
_cell.length_a   1.000
_cell.length_b   1.000
_cell.length_c   1.000
_cell.angle_alpha   90.00
_cell.angle_beta   90.00
_cell.angle_gamma   90.00
#
_symmetry.space_group_name_H-M   'P 1'
#
loop_
_entity.id
_entity.type
_entity.pdbx_description
1 polymer ?
#
loop_
_entity_poly.entity_id
_entity_poly.type
_entity_poly.pdbx_seq_one_letter_code
_entity_poly.pdbx_strand_id
1 'polypeptide(L)'
;MSMTTAEKIAYVQSIVDDPEATDALVGTLLTKAKFAVLNRRYPFGIPEDVTDVPDQYAINQCDLAVRYFFRKGGEGEQTHNENGINRHYGSVNDEDILMEVMQEIRL
;
A
#
# COMPACT_ATOMS: atom_id res chain seq x y z
N MET A 1 -1.87 18.37 6.17
CA MET A 1 -0.52 17.94 6.54
C MET A 1 -0.20 16.60 5.90
N SER A 2 0.92 16.50 5.22
CA SER A 2 1.22 15.28 4.50
C SER A 2 2.24 14.46 5.26
N MET A 3 2.14 13.14 5.07
CA MET A 3 3.12 12.23 5.63
C MET A 3 4.35 12.22 4.75
N THR A 4 5.51 12.31 5.38
CA THR A 4 6.77 12.16 4.65
C THR A 4 7.01 10.69 4.36
N THR A 5 7.95 10.41 3.46
CA THR A 5 8.32 9.03 3.17
C THR A 5 8.79 8.32 4.43
N ALA A 6 9.59 9.02 5.26
CA ALA A 6 10.06 8.42 6.51
C ALA A 6 8.91 8.06 7.43
N GLU A 7 7.91 8.93 7.50
CA GLU A 7 6.73 8.66 8.33
C GLU A 7 5.92 7.47 7.81
N LYS A 8 5.80 7.36 6.49
CA LYS A 8 5.11 6.23 5.91
C LYS A 8 5.84 4.92 6.19
N ILE A 9 7.16 4.95 6.08
CA ILE A 9 7.97 3.76 6.39
C ILE A 9 7.77 3.36 7.84
N ALA A 10 7.84 4.33 8.75
CA ALA A 10 7.66 4.04 10.17
C ALA A 10 6.28 3.47 10.46
N TYR A 11 5.25 4.02 9.80
CA TYR A 11 3.89 3.53 9.97
C TYR A 11 3.78 2.05 9.58
N VAL A 12 4.30 1.72 8.40
CA VAL A 12 4.24 0.34 7.92
C VAL A 12 5.03 -0.58 8.85
N GLN A 13 6.22 -0.16 9.24
CA GLN A 13 7.06 -0.98 10.11
C GLN A 13 6.41 -1.24 11.46
N SER A 14 5.68 -0.26 11.99
CA SER A 14 5.03 -0.43 13.28
C SER A 14 3.87 -1.43 13.19
N ILE A 15 3.22 -1.51 12.05
CA ILE A 15 2.11 -2.44 11.87
C ILE A 15 2.59 -3.85 11.63
N VAL A 16 3.58 -4.01 10.73
CA VAL A 16 4.04 -5.37 10.41
C VAL A 16 4.90 -5.94 11.52
N ASP A 17 5.61 -5.08 12.26
CA ASP A 17 6.38 -5.48 13.43
C ASP A 17 7.27 -6.68 13.14
N ASP A 18 8.07 -6.58 12.09
CA ASP A 18 8.91 -7.68 11.63
C ASP A 18 10.29 -7.11 11.29
N PRO A 19 11.37 -7.71 11.80
CA PRO A 19 12.71 -7.19 11.50
C PRO A 19 13.07 -7.23 10.03
N GLU A 20 12.37 -8.04 9.23
CA GLU A 20 12.60 -8.07 7.80
C GLU A 20 12.02 -6.85 7.08
N ALA A 21 11.19 -6.07 7.77
CA ALA A 21 10.61 -4.86 7.18
C ALA A 21 11.63 -3.72 7.24
N THR A 22 12.69 -3.85 6.45
CA THR A 22 13.74 -2.84 6.40
C THR A 22 13.24 -1.59 5.68
N ASP A 23 13.95 -0.49 5.90
CA ASP A 23 13.60 0.76 5.21
C ASP A 23 13.58 0.57 3.70
N ALA A 24 14.56 -0.15 3.18
CA ALA A 24 14.65 -0.34 1.73
C ALA A 24 13.47 -1.15 1.20
N LEU A 25 13.13 -2.24 1.87
CA LEU A 25 12.01 -3.06 1.42
C LEU A 25 10.70 -2.30 1.54
N VAL A 26 10.46 -1.68 2.69
CA VAL A 26 9.22 -0.95 2.90
C VAL A 26 9.10 0.20 1.91
N GLY A 27 10.21 0.89 1.64
CA GLY A 27 10.20 1.95 0.64
C GLY A 27 9.80 1.46 -0.73
N THR A 28 10.30 0.28 -1.11
CA THR A 28 9.93 -0.32 -2.39
C THR A 28 8.44 -0.65 -2.43
N LEU A 29 7.92 -1.22 -1.34
CA LEU A 29 6.50 -1.55 -1.29
C LEU A 29 5.62 -0.30 -1.30
N LEU A 30 6.08 0.76 -0.66
CA LEU A 30 5.34 2.03 -0.68
C LEU A 30 5.32 2.63 -2.07
N THR A 31 6.41 2.48 -2.82
CA THR A 31 6.44 2.96 -4.20
C THR A 31 5.44 2.20 -5.05
N LYS A 32 5.39 0.88 -4.88
CA LYS A 32 4.40 0.07 -5.60
C LYS A 32 2.99 0.49 -5.23
N ALA A 33 2.75 0.71 -3.94
CA ALA A 33 1.44 1.15 -3.47
C ALA A 33 1.08 2.53 -4.00
N LYS A 34 2.07 3.41 -4.12
CA LYS A 34 1.84 4.75 -4.67
C LYS A 34 1.23 4.65 -6.06
N PHE A 35 1.81 3.82 -6.92
CA PHE A 35 1.30 3.72 -8.28
C PHE A 35 -0.06 3.03 -8.32
N ALA A 36 -0.32 2.12 -7.41
CA ALA A 36 -1.66 1.51 -7.34
C ALA A 36 -2.71 2.56 -7.03
N VAL A 37 -2.44 3.43 -6.06
CA VAL A 37 -3.38 4.48 -5.68
C VAL A 37 -3.53 5.49 -6.82
N LEU A 38 -2.40 5.92 -7.41
CA LEU A 38 -2.45 6.92 -8.45
C LEU A 38 -3.13 6.41 -9.71
N ASN A 39 -2.92 5.14 -10.05
CA ASN A 39 -3.60 4.57 -11.21
C ASN A 39 -5.09 4.46 -11.00
N ARG A 40 -5.54 4.24 -9.77
CA ARG A 40 -6.96 4.22 -9.47
C ARG A 40 -7.54 5.63 -9.56
N ARG A 41 -6.81 6.62 -9.05
CA ARG A 41 -7.30 7.99 -9.05
C ARG A 41 -7.32 8.59 -10.46
N TYR A 42 -6.35 8.25 -11.28
CA TYR A 42 -6.23 8.81 -12.63
C TYR A 42 -6.31 7.67 -13.66
N PRO A 43 -7.53 7.21 -13.95
CA PRO A 43 -7.69 6.02 -14.80
C PRO A 43 -7.24 6.23 -16.24
N PHE A 44 -7.08 7.47 -16.66
CA PHE A 44 -6.67 7.78 -18.04
C PHE A 44 -5.21 8.23 -18.12
N GLY A 45 -4.48 8.07 -17.03
CA GLY A 45 -3.06 8.43 -17.01
C GLY A 45 -2.76 9.39 -15.89
N ILE A 46 -1.62 9.19 -15.25
CA ILE A 46 -1.20 10.04 -14.13
C ILE A 46 -0.64 11.34 -14.69
N PRO A 47 -1.17 12.51 -14.27
CA PRO A 47 -0.64 13.78 -14.76
C PRO A 47 0.81 13.97 -14.35
N GLU A 48 1.57 14.69 -15.19
CA GLU A 48 3.00 14.87 -14.95
C GLU A 48 3.28 15.65 -13.67
N ASP A 49 2.36 16.52 -13.27
CA ASP A 49 2.55 17.32 -12.07
C ASP A 49 2.22 16.55 -10.79
N VAL A 50 1.71 15.33 -10.91
CA VAL A 50 1.37 14.50 -9.76
C VAL A 50 2.51 13.54 -9.51
N THR A 51 3.23 13.76 -8.40
CA THR A 51 4.41 12.97 -8.09
C THR A 51 4.24 12.12 -6.84
N ASP A 52 3.13 12.29 -6.11
CA ASP A 52 2.91 11.53 -4.89
C ASP A 52 1.42 11.38 -4.66
N VAL A 53 1.09 10.49 -3.73
CA VAL A 53 -0.28 10.22 -3.33
C VAL A 53 -0.83 11.45 -2.61
N PRO A 54 -2.07 11.86 -2.91
CA PRO A 54 -2.70 12.94 -2.15
C PRO A 54 -2.74 12.60 -0.66
N ASP A 55 -2.64 13.63 0.17
CA ASP A 55 -2.57 13.44 1.62
C ASP A 55 -3.70 12.57 2.15
N GLN A 56 -4.88 12.74 1.60
CA GLN A 56 -6.04 12.00 2.10
C GLN A 56 -5.95 10.50 1.83
N TYR A 57 -5.06 10.08 0.94
CA TYR A 57 -4.88 8.67 0.61
C TYR A 57 -3.55 8.12 1.09
N ALA A 58 -2.83 8.87 1.93
CA ALA A 58 -1.54 8.40 2.42
C ALA A 58 -1.68 7.11 3.23
N ILE A 59 -2.72 7.02 4.04
CA ILE A 59 -2.96 5.82 4.83
C ILE A 59 -3.34 4.65 3.93
N ASN A 60 -4.13 4.90 2.88
CA ASN A 60 -4.45 3.84 1.92
C ASN A 60 -3.18 3.29 1.29
N GLN A 61 -2.24 4.17 0.95
CA GLN A 61 -0.95 3.74 0.42
C GLN A 61 -0.21 2.86 1.42
N CYS A 62 -0.18 3.27 2.67
CA CYS A 62 0.51 2.51 3.71
C CYS A 62 -0.15 1.16 3.93
N ASP A 63 -1.48 1.12 3.97
CA ASP A 63 -2.19 -0.13 4.15
C ASP A 63 -1.94 -1.09 3.01
N LEU A 64 -1.84 -0.59 1.78
CA LEU A 64 -1.48 -1.43 0.65
C LEU A 64 -0.09 -2.00 0.82
N ALA A 65 0.86 -1.18 1.27
CA ALA A 65 2.23 -1.64 1.49
C ALA A 65 2.27 -2.74 2.55
N VAL A 66 1.46 -2.61 3.60
CA VAL A 66 1.36 -3.65 4.62
C VAL A 66 0.90 -4.97 4.00
N ARG A 67 -0.13 -4.91 3.16
CA ARG A 67 -0.62 -6.11 2.48
C ARG A 67 0.42 -6.72 1.58
N TYR A 68 1.14 -5.89 0.84
CA TYR A 68 2.20 -6.38 -0.03
C TYR A 68 3.27 -7.09 0.78
N PHE A 69 3.61 -6.56 1.95
CA PHE A 69 4.60 -7.18 2.81
C PHE A 69 4.15 -8.58 3.22
N PHE A 70 2.91 -8.71 3.66
CA PHE A 70 2.42 -10.01 4.11
C PHE A 70 2.28 -11.00 2.96
N ARG A 71 1.89 -10.53 1.78
CA ARG A 71 1.83 -11.41 0.62
C ARG A 71 3.20 -11.92 0.23
N LYS A 72 4.18 -11.02 0.29
CA LYS A 72 5.55 -11.42 -0.02
C LYS A 72 6.00 -12.55 0.90
N GLY A 73 5.73 -12.40 2.18
CA GLY A 73 6.13 -13.40 3.15
C GLY A 73 5.35 -14.69 3.03
N GLY A 74 4.10 -14.62 2.58
CA GLY A 74 3.24 -15.78 2.53
C GLY A 74 3.09 -16.42 1.18
N GLU A 75 3.82 -15.95 0.20
CA GLU A 75 3.62 -16.36 -1.17
C GLU A 75 3.72 -17.85 -1.39
N GLY A 76 4.64 -18.48 -0.73
CA GLY A 76 4.81 -19.91 -0.86
C GLY A 76 4.24 -20.69 0.30
N GLU A 77 3.49 -20.05 1.17
CA GLU A 77 3.08 -20.68 2.41
C GLU A 77 1.65 -20.33 2.75
N GLN A 78 0.76 -20.85 1.97
CA GLN A 78 -0.65 -20.56 2.15
C GLN A 78 -1.19 -21.04 3.47
N THR A 79 -0.56 -22.02 4.04
CA THR A 79 -1.02 -22.57 5.31
C THR A 79 -0.90 -21.57 6.44
N HIS A 80 -0.09 -20.55 6.27
CA HIS A 80 0.03 -19.53 7.30
C HIS A 80 -1.25 -18.77 7.55
N ASN A 81 -2.19 -18.88 6.65
CA ASN A 81 -3.43 -18.13 6.76
C ASN A 81 -4.55 -18.94 7.37
N GLU A 82 -4.23 -20.08 7.89
CA GLU A 82 -5.25 -20.99 8.38
C GLU A 82 -6.00 -20.46 9.58
N ASN A 83 -5.38 -19.60 10.36
CA ASN A 83 -6.03 -19.08 11.56
C ASN A 83 -7.02 -17.96 11.28
N GLY A 84 -7.16 -17.55 10.06
CA GLY A 84 -8.14 -16.55 9.69
C GLY A 84 -7.76 -15.12 10.00
N ILE A 85 -6.85 -14.91 10.92
CA ILE A 85 -6.46 -13.55 11.28
C ILE A 85 -5.76 -12.88 10.10
N ASN A 86 -4.95 -13.63 9.41
CA ASN A 86 -4.18 -13.10 8.29
C ASN A 86 -4.98 -13.01 7.01
N ARG A 87 -6.21 -13.51 7.03
CA ARG A 87 -7.02 -13.50 5.84
C ARG A 87 -7.17 -12.10 5.27
N HIS A 88 -7.30 -11.13 6.16
CA HIS A 88 -7.46 -9.74 5.77
C HIS A 88 -6.24 -9.23 5.02
N TYR A 89 -5.05 -9.54 5.54
CA TYR A 89 -3.82 -9.05 4.91
C TYR A 89 -3.37 -9.94 3.77
N GLY A 90 -3.78 -11.19 3.78
CA GLY A 90 -3.40 -12.12 2.73
C GLY A 90 -4.28 -12.05 1.49
N SER A 91 -5.27 -11.19 1.51
CA SER A 91 -6.19 -11.06 0.38
C SER A 91 -5.42 -10.66 -0.87
N VAL A 92 -5.74 -11.30 -1.99
CA VAL A 92 -5.16 -10.91 -3.28
C VAL A 92 -5.92 -9.74 -3.89
N ASN A 93 -7.07 -9.40 -3.33
CA ASN A 93 -7.91 -8.35 -3.85
C ASN A 93 -7.83 -7.14 -2.92
N ASP A 94 -7.27 -6.05 -3.42
CA ASP A 94 -7.10 -4.83 -2.64
C ASP A 94 -8.22 -3.83 -2.88
N GLU A 95 -9.30 -4.28 -3.48
CA GLU A 95 -10.36 -3.37 -3.85
C GLU A 95 -10.98 -2.66 -2.65
N ASP A 96 -11.00 -3.32 -1.49
CA ASP A 96 -11.55 -2.68 -0.30
C ASP A 96 -10.77 -1.44 0.11
N ILE A 97 -9.48 -1.39 -0.18
CA ILE A 97 -8.68 -0.20 0.08
C ILE A 97 -8.80 0.77 -1.09
N LEU A 98 -8.70 0.25 -2.31
CA LEU A 98 -8.67 1.11 -3.49
C LEU A 98 -10.01 1.74 -3.79
N MET A 99 -11.11 1.12 -3.38
CA MET A 99 -12.41 1.70 -3.63
C MET A 99 -12.63 3.01 -2.89
N GLU A 100 -11.82 3.27 -1.85
CA GLU A 100 -11.88 4.54 -1.16
C GLU A 100 -11.24 5.67 -1.94
N VAL A 101 -10.46 5.34 -2.97
CA VAL A 101 -9.77 6.35 -3.77
C VAL A 101 -10.71 6.83 -4.85
N MET A 102 -11.02 8.12 -4.82
CA MET A 102 -11.92 8.71 -5.81
C MET A 102 -11.16 9.05 -7.08
N GLN A 103 -11.78 8.76 -8.19
CA GLN A 103 -11.19 9.06 -9.48
C GLN A 103 -11.24 10.55 -9.75
N GLU A 104 -10.20 11.03 -10.38
CA GLU A 104 -10.15 12.42 -10.85
C GLU A 104 -9.91 12.39 -12.35
N ILE A 105 -10.77 13.07 -13.08
CA ILE A 105 -10.65 13.16 -14.53
C ILE A 105 -10.30 14.60 -14.88
N ARG A 106 -9.14 14.78 -15.51
CA ARG A 106 -8.70 16.10 -15.94
C ARG A 106 -8.89 16.19 -17.44
N LEU A 107 -9.54 17.26 -17.84
CA LEU A 107 -9.84 17.49 -19.26
C LEU A 107 -8.88 18.46 -19.90
#